data_82cd69e5abbaf1a786ec2e3a8f7b1ae8
#
_entry.id   82cd69e5abbaf1a786ec2e3a8f7b1ae8
#
_cell.length_a   1.000
_cell.length_b   1.000
_cell.length_c   1.000
_cell.angle_alpha   90.00
_cell.angle_beta   90.00
_cell.angle_gamma   90.00
#
_symmetry.space_group_name_H-M   'P 1'
#
loop_
_entity.id
_entity.type
_entity.pdbx_description
1 polymer ?
#
loop_
_entity_poly.entity_id
_entity_poly.type
_entity_poly.pdbx_seq_one_letter_code
_entity_poly.pdbx_strand_id
1 'polypeptide(L)'
;MKPHIKASKAAHGNTASLRLDLVSGLTAAAVVLPKAMAYATVAGLPVAVGLYTAFVPMLIYAFLGTSRVLSVSSSATLAILAGTQIGLAVPDGDPGKLITATATLTALVGAMLLLARLMRLGFLANFISSPVLSGFKAGVGLVIVLDQVPKLLGIHITKHGFFIDILNIVRHLPESSLITLAVAAATLLILIVMERLWAHSPAPLVVVGGSIAASWYFGLQALGASTVGVIPQGLPSLTLPDLTLVEQMVPGALGIALMSFTETIAAGRAFVRPGDPPINANRELVATGLGNLGGALLGAMPSGGGTSQTAVVRATGGQSQNVSIVTAAVALATMLLLSGLLGFLPHATLAAIVIYYSIGLIQPQEFLAIRKVRPMEFHWALVATVGVLLFGTLQGITVAIVVSLVGLAYQTARPHLYILGRKRGTDILRPLSEEHADDETFEGLLIVRPEGRLFFFNTDYVKEQMIALEVQHQPRVIVWDMSAVPDIEYSALQALIEGEKNLGEAGTSLWLTGLNPGVLDMVRRAGLDQKLGPERMFFTVNAAIEQYQARRATPEGNG
;
A
#
# COMPACT_ATOMS: atom_id res chain seq x y z
N MET A 1 -16.91 -6.12 47.96
CA MET A 1 -16.76 -7.53 47.62
C MET A 1 -15.82 -7.61 46.41
N LYS A 2 -14.53 -7.93 46.64
CA LYS A 2 -13.53 -8.06 45.58
C LYS A 2 -13.56 -9.49 45.04
N PRO A 3 -13.59 -9.72 43.70
CA PRO A 3 -13.44 -11.08 43.20
C PRO A 3 -11.96 -11.48 43.20
N HIS A 4 -11.63 -12.55 43.90
CA HIS A 4 -10.34 -13.23 43.79
C HIS A 4 -10.18 -13.82 42.37
N ILE A 5 -9.33 -13.24 41.53
CA ILE A 5 -8.90 -13.81 40.26
C ILE A 5 -7.85 -14.88 40.56
N LYS A 6 -8.18 -16.10 40.22
CA LYS A 6 -7.34 -17.30 40.36
C LYS A 6 -6.07 -17.20 39.53
N ALA A 7 -4.92 -17.09 40.20
CA ALA A 7 -3.57 -17.08 39.61
C ALA A 7 -3.04 -18.48 39.23
N SER A 8 -3.89 -19.39 38.76
CA SER A 8 -3.50 -20.80 38.54
C SER A 8 -3.54 -21.30 37.10
N LYS A 9 -3.74 -20.43 36.08
CA LYS A 9 -3.71 -20.86 34.68
C LYS A 9 -2.54 -20.32 33.87
N ALA A 10 -1.63 -19.52 34.43
CA ALA A 10 -0.58 -18.84 33.71
C ALA A 10 0.61 -19.73 33.29
N ALA A 11 0.92 -20.78 34.03
CA ALA A 11 2.11 -21.62 33.79
C ALA A 11 1.94 -22.64 32.64
N HIS A 12 0.74 -23.19 32.43
CA HIS A 12 0.47 -24.15 31.36
C HIS A 12 0.19 -23.48 30.00
N GLY A 13 -0.23 -22.21 29.99
CA GLY A 13 -0.45 -21.44 28.78
C GLY A 13 0.86 -21.05 28.05
N ASN A 14 1.94 -20.88 28.79
CA ASN A 14 3.22 -20.37 28.24
C ASN A 14 3.99 -21.45 27.44
N THR A 15 3.97 -22.70 27.88
CA THR A 15 4.68 -23.80 27.18
C THR A 15 3.98 -24.25 25.91
N ALA A 16 2.63 -24.25 25.89
CA ALA A 16 1.85 -24.57 24.69
C ALA A 16 2.02 -23.49 23.60
N SER A 17 2.02 -22.22 23.99
CA SER A 17 2.27 -21.08 23.10
C SER A 17 3.67 -21.12 22.49
N LEU A 18 4.70 -21.42 23.29
CA LEU A 18 6.08 -21.57 22.84
C LEU A 18 6.25 -22.71 21.83
N ARG A 19 5.57 -23.85 22.03
CA ARG A 19 5.60 -24.95 21.06
C ARG A 19 4.97 -24.55 19.72
N LEU A 20 3.83 -23.86 19.76
CA LEU A 20 3.20 -23.35 18.54
C LEU A 20 4.09 -22.36 17.81
N ASP A 21 4.70 -21.42 18.54
CA ASP A 21 5.62 -20.45 17.95
C ASP A 21 6.87 -21.11 17.37
N LEU A 22 7.41 -22.16 18.00
CA LEU A 22 8.53 -22.93 17.47
C LEU A 22 8.16 -23.64 16.16
N VAL A 23 7.05 -24.37 16.13
CA VAL A 23 6.59 -25.06 14.92
C VAL A 23 6.28 -24.05 13.81
N SER A 24 5.59 -22.96 14.15
CA SER A 24 5.29 -21.89 13.20
C SER A 24 6.58 -21.23 12.67
N GLY A 25 7.58 -21.03 13.53
CA GLY A 25 8.87 -20.45 13.14
C GLY A 25 9.67 -21.34 12.19
N LEU A 26 9.70 -22.64 12.45
CA LEU A 26 10.32 -23.62 11.55
C LEU A 26 9.60 -23.68 10.19
N THR A 27 8.27 -23.69 10.20
CA THR A 27 7.46 -23.67 8.97
C THR A 27 7.63 -22.36 8.22
N ALA A 28 7.65 -21.24 8.94
CA ALA A 28 7.89 -19.93 8.33
C ALA A 28 9.29 -19.88 7.70
N ALA A 29 10.34 -20.39 8.38
CA ALA A 29 11.69 -20.45 7.83
C ALA A 29 11.74 -21.26 6.52
N ALA A 30 11.05 -22.40 6.47
CA ALA A 30 10.96 -23.24 5.28
C ALA A 30 10.39 -22.52 4.04
N VAL A 31 9.58 -21.50 4.25
CA VAL A 31 8.97 -20.67 3.18
C VAL A 31 9.75 -19.37 2.96
N VAL A 32 10.17 -18.72 4.05
CA VAL A 32 10.81 -17.39 4.01
C VAL A 32 12.22 -17.48 3.39
N LEU A 33 13.04 -18.45 3.81
CA LEU A 33 14.44 -18.49 3.38
C LEU A 33 14.60 -18.73 1.87
N PRO A 34 13.92 -19.72 1.24
CA PRO A 34 13.98 -19.87 -0.21
C PRO A 34 13.49 -18.63 -0.96
N LYS A 35 12.42 -17.98 -0.48
CA LYS A 35 11.92 -16.73 -1.06
C LYS A 35 12.93 -15.59 -0.93
N ALA A 36 13.54 -15.41 0.24
CA ALA A 36 14.52 -14.37 0.48
C ALA A 36 15.76 -14.53 -0.42
N MET A 37 16.24 -15.77 -0.58
CA MET A 37 17.31 -16.12 -1.54
C MET A 37 16.91 -15.78 -2.98
N ALA A 38 15.68 -16.17 -3.38
CA ALA A 38 15.16 -15.89 -4.70
C ALA A 38 15.00 -14.38 -4.94
N TYR A 39 14.58 -13.61 -3.94
CA TYR A 39 14.47 -12.15 -4.03
C TYR A 39 15.83 -11.45 -4.12
N ALA A 40 16.88 -11.98 -3.48
CA ALA A 40 18.23 -11.49 -3.70
C ALA A 40 18.65 -11.60 -5.18
N THR A 41 18.29 -12.71 -5.85
CA THR A 41 18.58 -12.87 -7.29
C THR A 41 17.73 -11.93 -8.17
N VAL A 42 16.52 -11.53 -7.74
CA VAL A 42 15.72 -10.49 -8.41
C VAL A 42 16.44 -9.15 -8.34
N ALA A 43 17.02 -8.85 -7.16
CA ALA A 43 17.79 -7.63 -6.96
C ALA A 43 19.17 -7.65 -7.65
N GLY A 44 19.55 -8.73 -8.33
CA GLY A 44 20.87 -8.87 -8.94
C GLY A 44 21.98 -9.08 -7.92
N LEU A 45 21.64 -9.52 -6.70
CA LEU A 45 22.56 -9.68 -5.58
C LEU A 45 22.89 -11.15 -5.33
N PRO A 46 24.04 -11.44 -4.67
CA PRO A 46 24.34 -12.77 -4.19
C PRO A 46 23.22 -13.33 -3.30
N VAL A 47 22.94 -14.62 -3.41
CA VAL A 47 21.85 -15.32 -2.68
C VAL A 47 21.99 -15.15 -1.16
N ALA A 48 23.23 -15.09 -0.66
CA ALA A 48 23.52 -14.86 0.76
C ALA A 48 22.88 -13.57 1.32
N VAL A 49 22.78 -12.51 0.52
CA VAL A 49 22.14 -11.23 0.91
C VAL A 49 20.68 -11.45 1.31
N GLY A 50 19.99 -12.39 0.65
CA GLY A 50 18.62 -12.78 1.04
C GLY A 50 18.56 -13.37 2.44
N LEU A 51 19.53 -14.21 2.81
CA LEU A 51 19.61 -14.78 4.16
C LEU A 51 19.93 -13.71 5.21
N TYR A 52 20.84 -12.75 4.90
CA TYR A 52 21.14 -11.62 5.78
C TYR A 52 19.88 -10.78 6.05
N THR A 53 19.06 -10.58 5.01
CA THR A 53 17.81 -9.83 5.11
C THR A 53 16.72 -10.58 5.89
N ALA A 54 16.71 -11.91 5.82
CA ALA A 54 15.82 -12.75 6.63
C ALA A 54 16.29 -12.90 8.09
N PHE A 55 17.53 -12.54 8.40
CA PHE A 55 18.10 -12.66 9.75
C PHE A 55 17.97 -11.38 10.55
N VAL A 56 18.73 -10.35 10.21
CA VAL A 56 18.91 -9.17 11.07
C VAL A 56 17.66 -8.30 11.19
N PRO A 57 17.01 -7.88 10.08
CA PRO A 57 15.80 -7.07 10.18
C PRO A 57 14.68 -7.78 10.94
N MET A 58 14.52 -9.08 10.72
CA MET A 58 13.51 -9.89 11.39
C MET A 58 13.78 -9.98 12.89
N LEU A 59 15.03 -10.17 13.30
CA LEU A 59 15.42 -10.24 14.70
C LEU A 59 15.17 -8.90 15.41
N ILE A 60 15.57 -7.77 14.81
CA ILE A 60 15.36 -6.44 15.37
C ILE A 60 13.87 -6.14 15.47
N TYR A 61 13.10 -6.47 14.42
CA TYR A 61 11.65 -6.28 14.43
C TYR A 61 10.95 -7.09 15.54
N ALA A 62 11.42 -8.31 15.81
CA ALA A 62 10.85 -9.16 16.86
C ALA A 62 10.82 -8.48 18.25
N PHE A 63 11.79 -7.60 18.52
CA PHE A 63 11.86 -6.87 19.81
C PHE A 63 11.15 -5.51 19.77
N LEU A 64 11.06 -4.86 18.62
CA LEU A 64 10.62 -3.46 18.52
C LEU A 64 9.24 -3.30 17.89
N GLY A 65 8.80 -4.27 17.08
CA GLY A 65 7.53 -4.23 16.35
C GLY A 65 6.30 -4.24 17.26
N THR A 66 5.18 -3.80 16.71
CA THR A 66 3.90 -3.81 17.44
C THR A 66 2.99 -4.98 17.05
N SER A 67 3.22 -5.59 15.90
CA SER A 67 2.49 -6.78 15.48
C SER A 67 3.01 -8.04 16.18
N ARG A 68 2.10 -8.90 16.62
CA ARG A 68 2.49 -10.18 17.22
C ARG A 68 3.06 -11.19 16.24
N VAL A 69 2.75 -11.07 14.95
CA VAL A 69 3.02 -12.12 13.96
C VAL A 69 3.60 -11.63 12.65
N LEU A 70 3.78 -10.32 12.49
CA LEU A 70 4.34 -9.78 11.26
C LEU A 70 5.77 -10.29 11.05
N SER A 71 6.00 -10.90 9.89
CA SER A 71 7.32 -11.33 9.45
C SER A 71 7.93 -10.23 8.60
N VAL A 72 9.09 -9.71 9.02
CA VAL A 72 9.81 -8.62 8.33
C VAL A 72 11.05 -9.18 7.68
N SER A 73 11.07 -9.15 6.35
CA SER A 73 12.23 -9.53 5.53
C SER A 73 12.10 -8.85 4.16
N SER A 74 12.80 -9.31 3.13
CA SER A 74 12.59 -8.79 1.77
C SER A 74 11.24 -9.23 1.20
N SER A 75 10.70 -8.40 0.33
CA SER A 75 9.54 -8.71 -0.52
C SER A 75 9.94 -8.64 -2.00
N ALA A 76 9.12 -9.24 -2.87
CA ALA A 76 9.35 -9.17 -4.32
C ALA A 76 9.43 -7.70 -4.80
N THR A 77 8.53 -6.86 -4.29
CA THR A 77 8.47 -5.43 -4.63
C THR A 77 9.73 -4.69 -4.19
N LEU A 78 10.17 -4.88 -2.94
CA LEU A 78 11.37 -4.23 -2.41
C LEU A 78 12.64 -4.72 -3.12
N ALA A 79 12.68 -6.01 -3.47
CA ALA A 79 13.81 -6.60 -4.17
C ALA A 79 14.01 -5.97 -5.56
N ILE A 80 12.95 -5.84 -6.36
CA ILE A 80 13.06 -5.25 -7.70
C ILE A 80 13.40 -3.75 -7.65
N LEU A 81 12.81 -3.01 -6.69
CA LEU A 81 13.13 -1.61 -6.48
C LEU A 81 14.59 -1.41 -6.05
N ALA A 82 15.06 -2.25 -5.10
CA ALA A 82 16.46 -2.23 -4.67
C ALA A 82 17.41 -2.59 -5.81
N GLY A 83 17.11 -3.66 -6.56
CA GLY A 83 17.90 -4.07 -7.71
C GLY A 83 18.02 -3.00 -8.79
N THR A 84 16.91 -2.31 -9.10
CA THR A 84 16.90 -1.19 -10.04
C THR A 84 17.82 -0.05 -9.57
N GLN A 85 17.69 0.34 -8.29
CA GLN A 85 18.50 1.44 -7.74
C GLN A 85 19.98 1.07 -7.61
N ILE A 86 20.31 -0.17 -7.19
CA ILE A 86 21.67 -0.66 -7.07
C ILE A 86 22.31 -0.79 -8.46
N GLY A 87 21.58 -1.30 -9.45
CA GLY A 87 22.07 -1.40 -10.83
C GLY A 87 22.39 -0.04 -11.48
N LEU A 88 21.66 1.02 -11.13
CA LEU A 88 21.99 2.39 -11.54
C LEU A 88 23.27 2.92 -10.88
N ALA A 89 23.52 2.53 -9.62
CA ALA A 89 24.68 2.99 -8.86
C ALA A 89 25.96 2.19 -9.18
N VAL A 90 25.82 0.91 -9.57
CA VAL A 90 26.93 -0.01 -9.87
C VAL A 90 26.69 -0.66 -11.24
N PRO A 91 26.84 0.08 -12.36
CA PRO A 91 26.56 -0.45 -13.69
C PRO A 91 27.54 -1.56 -14.12
N ASP A 92 28.74 -1.56 -13.56
CA ASP A 92 29.80 -2.56 -13.85
C ASP A 92 29.52 -3.93 -13.19
N GLY A 93 28.56 -4.00 -12.26
CA GLY A 93 28.18 -5.25 -11.59
C GLY A 93 29.26 -5.83 -10.67
N ASP A 94 30.24 -5.04 -10.24
CA ASP A 94 31.30 -5.49 -9.32
C ASP A 94 30.69 -6.00 -8.00
N PRO A 95 30.96 -7.28 -7.61
CA PRO A 95 30.34 -7.89 -6.44
C PRO A 95 30.59 -7.14 -5.12
N GLY A 96 31.80 -6.58 -4.95
CA GLY A 96 32.16 -5.82 -3.74
C GLY A 96 31.40 -4.51 -3.66
N LYS A 97 31.32 -3.78 -4.77
CA LYS A 97 30.56 -2.53 -4.88
C LYS A 97 29.04 -2.78 -4.73
N LEU A 98 28.52 -3.88 -5.26
CA LEU A 98 27.11 -4.25 -5.12
C LEU A 98 26.71 -4.41 -3.64
N ILE A 99 27.55 -5.08 -2.83
CA ILE A 99 27.28 -5.25 -1.39
C ILE A 99 27.32 -3.91 -0.66
N THR A 100 28.33 -3.08 -0.94
CA THR A 100 28.45 -1.74 -0.34
C THR A 100 27.31 -0.81 -0.76
N ALA A 101 26.93 -0.82 -2.04
CA ALA A 101 25.78 -0.08 -2.53
C ALA A 101 24.46 -0.56 -1.89
N THR A 102 24.32 -1.87 -1.68
CA THR A 102 23.17 -2.46 -0.97
C THR A 102 23.11 -1.96 0.47
N ALA A 103 24.25 -1.97 1.18
CA ALA A 103 24.34 -1.46 2.54
C ALA A 103 23.99 0.03 2.61
N THR A 104 24.51 0.83 1.65
CA THR A 104 24.20 2.27 1.56
C THR A 104 22.73 2.52 1.34
N LEU A 105 22.12 1.84 0.36
CA LEU A 105 20.69 1.96 0.08
C LEU A 105 19.83 1.58 1.28
N THR A 106 20.16 0.45 1.92
CA THR A 106 19.41 -0.07 3.07
C THR A 106 19.55 0.85 4.28
N ALA A 107 20.75 1.42 4.50
CA ALA A 107 20.96 2.42 5.53
C ALA A 107 20.15 3.70 5.28
N LEU A 108 20.12 4.19 4.05
CA LEU A 108 19.30 5.34 3.65
C LEU A 108 17.81 5.09 3.89
N VAL A 109 17.30 3.93 3.48
CA VAL A 109 15.91 3.52 3.74
C VAL A 109 15.62 3.52 5.24
N GLY A 110 16.51 2.92 6.04
CA GLY A 110 16.38 2.90 7.50
C GLY A 110 16.39 4.30 8.12
N ALA A 111 17.32 5.16 7.69
CA ALA A 111 17.43 6.55 8.16
C ALA A 111 16.18 7.37 7.79
N MET A 112 15.65 7.22 6.57
CA MET A 112 14.41 7.89 6.12
C MET A 112 13.20 7.47 6.93
N LEU A 113 13.07 6.18 7.27
CA LEU A 113 11.98 5.69 8.13
C LEU A 113 12.09 6.28 9.55
N LEU A 114 13.29 6.39 10.11
CA LEU A 114 13.49 7.02 11.41
C LEU A 114 13.23 8.53 11.37
N LEU A 115 13.65 9.22 10.30
CA LEU A 115 13.34 10.62 10.08
C LEU A 115 11.83 10.84 9.97
N ALA A 116 11.13 9.99 9.21
CA ALA A 116 9.67 10.01 9.11
C ALA A 116 9.00 9.81 10.49
N ARG A 117 9.57 8.96 11.35
CA ARG A 117 9.11 8.82 12.75
C ARG A 117 9.33 10.09 13.57
N LEU A 118 10.48 10.73 13.45
CA LEU A 118 10.79 11.98 14.15
C LEU A 118 9.78 13.08 13.77
N MET A 119 9.42 13.14 12.51
CA MET A 119 8.40 14.06 11.96
C MET A 119 6.96 13.58 12.19
N ARG A 120 6.74 12.44 12.85
CA ARG A 120 5.41 11.82 13.10
C ARG A 120 4.62 11.50 11.82
N LEU A 121 5.31 11.15 10.75
CA LEU A 121 4.71 10.89 9.43
C LEU A 121 4.10 9.48 9.29
N GLY A 122 3.68 8.84 10.38
CA GLY A 122 3.01 7.53 10.33
C GLY A 122 1.75 7.49 9.45
N PHE A 123 1.14 8.64 9.15
CA PHE A 123 0.00 8.74 8.24
C PHE A 123 0.38 8.53 6.75
N LEU A 124 1.67 8.66 6.39
CA LEU A 124 2.14 8.45 5.01
C LEU A 124 1.86 7.03 4.48
N ALA A 125 1.69 6.05 5.37
CA ALA A 125 1.25 4.71 4.97
C ALA A 125 -0.07 4.70 4.18
N ASN A 126 -0.87 5.77 4.29
CA ASN A 126 -2.16 5.90 3.61
C ASN A 126 -2.07 6.78 2.33
N PHE A 127 -0.87 7.20 1.93
CA PHE A 127 -0.68 8.09 0.76
C PHE A 127 -0.92 7.38 -0.58
N ILE A 128 -0.65 6.08 -0.63
CA ILE A 128 -0.95 5.29 -1.82
C ILE A 128 -2.32 4.64 -1.59
N SER A 129 -3.28 4.97 -2.44
CA SER A 129 -4.60 4.34 -2.37
C SER A 129 -4.52 2.84 -2.70
N SER A 130 -5.41 2.03 -2.10
CA SER A 130 -5.42 0.58 -2.34
C SER A 130 -5.53 0.22 -3.82
N PRO A 131 -6.40 0.84 -4.63
CA PRO A 131 -6.49 0.56 -6.06
C PRO A 131 -5.19 0.85 -6.82
N VAL A 132 -4.55 1.98 -6.53
CA VAL A 132 -3.27 2.34 -7.16
C VAL A 132 -2.15 1.40 -6.73
N LEU A 133 -2.13 1.00 -5.46
CA LEU A 133 -1.17 0.01 -4.94
C LEU A 133 -1.34 -1.35 -5.61
N SER A 134 -2.59 -1.80 -5.85
CA SER A 134 -2.88 -3.03 -6.57
C SER A 134 -2.40 -2.95 -8.03
N GLY A 135 -2.62 -1.82 -8.69
CA GLY A 135 -2.10 -1.55 -10.03
C GLY A 135 -0.56 -1.56 -10.09
N PHE A 136 0.09 -0.88 -9.16
CA PHE A 136 1.54 -0.87 -9.04
C PHE A 136 2.11 -2.29 -8.83
N LYS A 137 1.53 -3.05 -7.88
CA LYS A 137 1.93 -4.44 -7.63
C LYS A 137 1.76 -5.34 -8.83
N ALA A 138 0.67 -5.19 -9.59
CA ALA A 138 0.45 -5.95 -10.82
C ALA A 138 1.50 -5.64 -11.88
N GLY A 139 1.83 -4.37 -12.10
CA GLY A 139 2.91 -3.95 -13.00
C GLY A 139 4.27 -4.52 -12.57
N VAL A 140 4.59 -4.42 -11.28
CA VAL A 140 5.81 -5.03 -10.71
C VAL A 140 5.83 -6.54 -10.89
N GLY A 141 4.70 -7.22 -10.66
CA GLY A 141 4.58 -8.67 -10.87
C GLY A 141 4.89 -9.07 -12.31
N LEU A 142 4.35 -8.33 -13.30
CA LEU A 142 4.64 -8.56 -14.73
C LEU A 142 6.12 -8.34 -15.06
N VAL A 143 6.73 -7.26 -14.55
CA VAL A 143 8.16 -6.99 -14.77
C VAL A 143 9.02 -8.11 -14.17
N ILE A 144 8.73 -8.55 -12.93
CA ILE A 144 9.49 -9.63 -12.28
C ILE A 144 9.36 -10.94 -13.07
N VAL A 145 8.14 -11.30 -13.48
CA VAL A 145 7.92 -12.52 -14.28
C VAL A 145 8.76 -12.45 -15.55
N LEU A 146 8.70 -11.34 -16.29
CA LEU A 146 9.48 -11.17 -17.51
C LEU A 146 11.00 -11.26 -17.25
N ASP A 147 11.47 -10.64 -16.18
CA ASP A 147 12.89 -10.64 -15.77
C ASP A 147 13.44 -12.03 -15.43
N GLN A 148 12.57 -12.95 -15.00
CA GLN A 148 12.98 -14.30 -14.63
C GLN A 148 12.86 -15.30 -15.81
N VAL A 149 12.13 -15.00 -16.87
CA VAL A 149 11.97 -15.87 -18.04
C VAL A 149 13.32 -16.27 -18.66
N PRO A 150 14.30 -15.37 -18.87
CA PRO A 150 15.62 -15.76 -19.39
C PRO A 150 16.33 -16.79 -18.53
N LYS A 151 16.22 -16.68 -17.20
CA LYS A 151 16.83 -17.66 -16.26
C LYS A 151 16.15 -19.02 -16.31
N LEU A 152 14.81 -19.06 -16.58
CA LEU A 152 14.09 -20.32 -16.81
C LEU A 152 14.54 -21.01 -18.09
N LEU A 153 14.81 -20.22 -19.12
CA LEU A 153 15.22 -20.71 -20.44
C LEU A 153 16.73 -21.00 -20.52
N GLY A 154 17.52 -20.50 -19.56
CA GLY A 154 18.98 -20.60 -19.58
C GLY A 154 19.65 -19.69 -20.61
N ILE A 155 18.97 -18.61 -21.04
CA ILE A 155 19.47 -17.63 -22.01
C ILE A 155 19.96 -16.36 -21.30
N HIS A 156 20.82 -15.60 -21.98
CA HIS A 156 21.32 -14.33 -21.51
C HIS A 156 20.86 -13.22 -22.45
N ILE A 157 20.17 -12.22 -21.90
CA ILE A 157 19.74 -11.04 -22.65
C ILE A 157 20.23 -9.76 -21.98
N THR A 158 20.49 -8.73 -22.76
CA THR A 158 20.68 -7.36 -22.27
C THR A 158 19.32 -6.71 -22.05
N LYS A 159 19.11 -6.09 -20.88
CA LYS A 159 17.83 -5.46 -20.49
C LYS A 159 17.75 -4.04 -21.03
N HIS A 160 16.66 -3.71 -21.70
CA HIS A 160 16.39 -2.40 -22.29
C HIS A 160 14.99 -1.85 -21.92
N GLY A 161 14.19 -2.60 -21.18
CA GLY A 161 12.84 -2.26 -20.75
C GLY A 161 11.81 -3.28 -21.20
N PHE A 162 10.66 -3.28 -20.50
CA PHE A 162 9.67 -4.35 -20.55
C PHE A 162 9.32 -4.83 -21.96
N PHE A 163 8.96 -3.93 -22.87
CA PHE A 163 8.51 -4.31 -24.21
C PHE A 163 9.67 -4.78 -25.13
N ILE A 164 10.85 -4.15 -24.99
CA ILE A 164 12.03 -4.53 -25.77
C ILE A 164 12.55 -5.89 -25.30
N ASP A 165 12.51 -6.16 -24.00
CA ASP A 165 12.96 -7.41 -23.41
C ASP A 165 12.09 -8.60 -23.84
N ILE A 166 10.76 -8.41 -24.06
CA ILE A 166 9.90 -9.42 -24.67
C ILE A 166 10.44 -9.83 -26.05
N LEU A 167 10.76 -8.85 -26.90
CA LEU A 167 11.29 -9.13 -28.24
C LEU A 167 12.66 -9.82 -28.17
N ASN A 168 13.53 -9.39 -27.25
CA ASN A 168 14.83 -10.01 -27.04
C ASN A 168 14.71 -11.46 -26.59
N ILE A 169 13.80 -11.77 -25.65
CA ILE A 169 13.53 -13.17 -25.22
C ILE A 169 13.07 -14.00 -26.41
N VAL A 170 12.13 -13.52 -27.22
CA VAL A 170 11.61 -14.25 -28.39
C VAL A 170 12.74 -14.53 -29.39
N ARG A 171 13.63 -13.58 -29.62
CA ARG A 171 14.78 -13.74 -30.56
C ARG A 171 15.80 -14.80 -30.07
N HIS A 172 16.02 -14.92 -28.77
CA HIS A 172 16.98 -15.86 -28.18
C HIS A 172 16.34 -17.19 -27.76
N LEU A 173 15.05 -17.42 -28.02
CA LEU A 173 14.38 -18.71 -27.74
C LEU A 173 15.12 -19.93 -28.30
N PRO A 174 15.72 -19.89 -29.54
CA PRO A 174 16.46 -21.04 -30.08
C PRO A 174 17.71 -21.41 -29.26
N GLU A 175 18.24 -20.52 -28.43
CA GLU A 175 19.42 -20.73 -27.58
C GLU A 175 19.05 -21.38 -26.22
N SER A 176 17.78 -21.73 -26.02
CA SER A 176 17.29 -22.27 -24.74
C SER A 176 17.95 -23.59 -24.35
N SER A 177 18.33 -23.71 -23.09
CA SER A 177 18.83 -24.93 -22.49
C SER A 177 17.69 -25.87 -22.09
N LEU A 178 17.62 -27.05 -22.73
CA LEU A 178 16.59 -28.04 -22.43
C LEU A 178 16.64 -28.54 -20.98
N ILE A 179 17.88 -28.65 -20.43
CA ILE A 179 18.10 -29.09 -19.05
C ILE A 179 17.61 -28.02 -18.07
N THR A 180 17.96 -26.77 -18.32
CA THR A 180 17.49 -25.64 -17.51
C THR A 180 15.96 -25.55 -17.51
N LEU A 181 15.34 -25.72 -18.69
CA LEU A 181 13.90 -25.74 -18.85
C LEU A 181 13.25 -26.91 -18.11
N ALA A 182 13.86 -28.12 -18.15
CA ALA A 182 13.34 -29.28 -17.42
C ALA A 182 13.39 -29.06 -15.89
N VAL A 183 14.46 -28.47 -15.36
CA VAL A 183 14.59 -28.11 -13.94
C VAL A 183 13.52 -27.08 -13.56
N ALA A 184 13.33 -26.06 -14.39
CA ALA A 184 12.31 -25.03 -14.18
C ALA A 184 10.89 -25.62 -14.18
N ALA A 185 10.57 -26.45 -15.18
CA ALA A 185 9.26 -27.11 -15.32
C ALA A 185 8.98 -28.05 -14.14
N ALA A 186 9.95 -28.87 -13.74
CA ALA A 186 9.81 -29.74 -12.58
C ALA A 186 9.59 -28.94 -11.30
N THR A 187 10.33 -27.84 -11.10
CA THR A 187 10.16 -26.94 -9.95
C THR A 187 8.77 -26.34 -9.92
N LEU A 188 8.28 -25.76 -11.04
CA LEU A 188 6.93 -25.17 -11.13
C LEU A 188 5.85 -26.22 -10.90
N LEU A 189 6.00 -27.41 -11.48
CA LEU A 189 5.04 -28.50 -11.29
C LEU A 189 4.92 -28.91 -9.82
N ILE A 190 6.06 -29.12 -9.14
CA ILE A 190 6.07 -29.49 -7.72
C ILE A 190 5.45 -28.37 -6.89
N LEU A 191 5.78 -27.10 -7.13
CA LEU A 191 5.20 -25.96 -6.43
C LEU A 191 3.67 -25.93 -6.58
N ILE A 192 3.18 -26.03 -7.84
CA ILE A 192 1.74 -25.96 -8.14
C ILE A 192 1.00 -27.14 -7.50
N VAL A 193 1.53 -28.36 -7.65
CA VAL A 193 0.91 -29.57 -7.11
C VAL A 193 0.87 -29.53 -5.59
N MET A 194 1.98 -29.21 -4.94
CA MET A 194 2.04 -29.18 -3.47
C MET A 194 1.14 -28.10 -2.88
N GLU A 195 1.14 -26.89 -3.43
CA GLU A 195 0.30 -25.80 -2.93
C GLU A 195 -1.20 -26.06 -3.17
N ARG A 196 -1.56 -26.81 -4.23
CA ARG A 196 -2.95 -27.22 -4.48
C ARG A 196 -3.43 -28.35 -3.59
N LEU A 197 -2.57 -29.36 -3.38
CA LEU A 197 -2.94 -30.54 -2.59
C LEU A 197 -2.83 -30.29 -1.08
N TRP A 198 -1.93 -29.43 -0.67
CA TRP A 198 -1.61 -29.20 0.72
C TRP A 198 -1.41 -27.70 0.96
N ALA A 199 -2.47 -27.00 1.33
CA ALA A 199 -2.43 -25.58 1.65
C ALA A 199 -1.39 -25.30 2.76
N HIS A 200 -0.54 -24.29 2.52
CA HIS A 200 0.58 -23.91 3.40
C HIS A 200 1.68 -24.97 3.50
N SER A 201 1.86 -25.78 2.46
CA SER A 201 2.93 -26.75 2.38
C SER A 201 4.32 -26.07 2.39
N PRO A 202 5.40 -26.73 2.87
CA PRO A 202 6.75 -26.23 2.74
C PRO A 202 7.29 -26.40 1.30
N ALA A 203 6.43 -26.22 0.28
CA ALA A 203 6.78 -26.45 -1.13
C ALA A 203 8.07 -25.75 -1.56
N PRO A 204 8.35 -24.47 -1.19
CA PRO A 204 9.62 -23.84 -1.53
C PRO A 204 10.85 -24.57 -0.96
N LEU A 205 10.75 -25.11 0.24
CA LEU A 205 11.84 -25.89 0.83
C LEU A 205 12.05 -27.21 0.11
N VAL A 206 10.96 -27.91 -0.25
CA VAL A 206 11.01 -29.19 -0.96
C VAL A 206 11.65 -29.02 -2.33
N VAL A 207 11.26 -27.99 -3.10
CA VAL A 207 11.85 -27.74 -4.42
C VAL A 207 13.31 -27.30 -4.33
N VAL A 208 13.69 -26.50 -3.33
CA VAL A 208 15.08 -26.11 -3.12
C VAL A 208 15.92 -27.32 -2.71
N GLY A 209 15.50 -28.07 -1.68
CA GLY A 209 16.21 -29.26 -1.23
C GLY A 209 16.30 -30.34 -2.32
N GLY A 210 15.18 -30.60 -3.00
CA GLY A 210 15.11 -31.55 -4.11
C GLY A 210 16.00 -31.16 -5.30
N SER A 211 16.00 -29.87 -5.67
CA SER A 211 16.84 -29.38 -6.77
C SER A 211 18.35 -29.39 -6.43
N ILE A 212 18.71 -29.09 -5.17
CA ILE A 212 20.09 -29.24 -4.68
C ILE A 212 20.52 -30.70 -4.77
N ALA A 213 19.70 -31.63 -4.25
CA ALA A 213 19.99 -33.07 -4.31
C ALA A 213 20.09 -33.57 -5.75
N ALA A 214 19.18 -33.17 -6.64
CA ALA A 214 19.21 -33.50 -8.04
C ALA A 214 20.45 -32.91 -8.74
N SER A 215 20.82 -31.67 -8.44
CA SER A 215 21.97 -30.99 -8.99
C SER A 215 23.28 -31.69 -8.59
N TRP A 216 23.38 -32.08 -7.32
CA TRP A 216 24.53 -32.84 -6.82
C TRP A 216 24.61 -34.26 -7.42
N TYR A 217 23.47 -34.98 -7.46
CA TYR A 217 23.45 -36.39 -7.92
C TYR A 217 23.65 -36.51 -9.43
N PHE A 218 22.99 -35.67 -10.24
CA PHE A 218 23.09 -35.73 -11.71
C PHE A 218 24.18 -34.85 -12.28
N GLY A 219 24.86 -34.06 -11.47
CA GLY A 219 25.91 -33.16 -11.96
C GLY A 219 25.36 -32.09 -12.92
N LEU A 220 24.20 -31.48 -12.61
CA LEU A 220 23.50 -30.57 -13.51
C LEU A 220 24.37 -29.42 -14.02
N GLN A 221 25.36 -28.98 -13.23
CA GLN A 221 26.32 -27.97 -13.63
C GLN A 221 27.19 -28.43 -14.81
N ALA A 222 27.66 -29.68 -14.78
CA ALA A 222 28.42 -30.28 -15.88
C ALA A 222 27.57 -30.47 -17.15
N LEU A 223 26.24 -30.60 -16.99
CA LEU A 223 25.28 -30.70 -18.07
C LEU A 223 24.82 -29.32 -18.60
N GLY A 224 25.40 -28.22 -18.10
CA GLY A 224 25.13 -26.86 -18.58
C GLY A 224 24.05 -26.06 -17.81
N ALA A 225 23.52 -26.60 -16.71
CA ALA A 225 22.61 -25.81 -15.85
C ALA A 225 23.42 -24.85 -14.95
N SER A 226 23.10 -23.57 -15.00
CA SER A 226 23.73 -22.56 -14.14
C SER A 226 23.27 -22.71 -12.68
N THR A 227 24.24 -22.78 -11.76
CA THR A 227 24.02 -22.88 -10.31
C THR A 227 24.52 -21.65 -9.58
N VAL A 228 24.11 -21.48 -8.32
CA VAL A 228 24.48 -20.33 -7.47
C VAL A 228 26.02 -20.25 -7.25
N GLY A 229 26.72 -21.39 -7.23
CA GLY A 229 28.16 -21.43 -7.02
C GLY A 229 28.56 -21.29 -5.55
N VAL A 230 29.82 -20.95 -5.31
CA VAL A 230 30.38 -20.91 -3.95
C VAL A 230 29.77 -19.75 -3.14
N ILE A 231 29.10 -20.09 -2.04
CA ILE A 231 28.61 -19.13 -1.04
C ILE A 231 29.59 -19.12 0.14
N PRO A 232 30.16 -17.97 0.53
CA PRO A 232 30.98 -17.88 1.71
C PRO A 232 30.28 -18.42 2.96
N GLN A 233 30.92 -19.28 3.70
CA GLN A 233 30.43 -19.77 4.98
C GLN A 233 30.73 -18.76 6.08
N GLY A 234 29.79 -18.55 6.99
CA GLY A 234 29.99 -17.71 8.15
C GLY A 234 29.00 -16.56 8.28
N LEU A 235 29.25 -15.72 9.25
CA LEU A 235 28.51 -14.49 9.44
C LEU A 235 28.87 -13.49 8.34
N PRO A 236 27.89 -12.65 7.92
CA PRO A 236 28.19 -11.57 7.00
C PRO A 236 29.25 -10.63 7.59
N SER A 237 30.18 -10.19 6.75
CA SER A 237 31.18 -9.18 7.14
C SER A 237 30.49 -7.84 7.42
N LEU A 238 31.04 -7.08 8.37
CA LEU A 238 30.60 -5.71 8.62
C LEU A 238 30.82 -4.89 7.35
N THR A 239 29.73 -4.36 6.81
CA THR A 239 29.72 -3.54 5.61
C THR A 239 29.31 -2.12 5.97
N LEU A 240 30.21 -1.17 5.74
CA LEU A 240 29.90 0.25 5.98
C LEU A 240 29.29 0.88 4.72
N PRO A 241 28.27 1.75 4.88
CA PRO A 241 27.73 2.52 3.77
C PRO A 241 28.80 3.41 3.12
N ASP A 242 28.74 3.54 1.80
CA ASP A 242 29.58 4.46 1.04
C ASP A 242 28.84 5.81 0.89
N LEU A 243 29.42 6.85 1.52
CA LEU A 243 28.82 8.19 1.51
C LEU A 243 28.83 8.84 0.11
N THR A 244 29.68 8.39 -0.81
CA THR A 244 29.74 8.93 -2.17
C THR A 244 28.51 8.54 -2.99
N LEU A 245 27.85 7.43 -2.65
CA LEU A 245 26.64 6.95 -3.33
C LEU A 245 25.35 7.58 -2.80
N VAL A 246 25.40 8.31 -1.68
CA VAL A 246 24.22 8.82 -0.98
C VAL A 246 23.38 9.71 -1.88
N GLU A 247 23.99 10.72 -2.52
CA GLU A 247 23.28 11.70 -3.34
C GLU A 247 22.50 11.01 -4.48
N GLN A 248 23.12 10.07 -5.15
CA GLN A 248 22.51 9.31 -6.25
C GLN A 248 21.39 8.38 -5.78
N MET A 249 21.48 7.85 -4.54
CA MET A 249 20.55 6.85 -4.02
C MET A 249 19.36 7.44 -3.26
N VAL A 250 19.44 8.69 -2.79
CA VAL A 250 18.38 9.34 -1.99
C VAL A 250 17.00 9.28 -2.67
N PRO A 251 16.81 9.61 -3.97
CA PRO A 251 15.48 9.58 -4.57
C PRO A 251 14.87 8.19 -4.57
N GLY A 252 15.65 7.16 -4.93
CA GLY A 252 15.21 5.77 -4.93
C GLY A 252 14.96 5.24 -3.51
N ALA A 253 15.83 5.58 -2.56
CA ALA A 253 15.67 5.21 -1.16
C ALA A 253 14.37 5.75 -0.56
N LEU A 254 13.95 6.96 -0.94
CA LEU A 254 12.67 7.54 -0.50
C LEU A 254 11.48 6.71 -0.97
N GLY A 255 11.45 6.34 -2.26
CA GLY A 255 10.41 5.47 -2.81
C GLY A 255 10.38 4.10 -2.13
N ILE A 256 11.56 3.50 -1.90
CA ILE A 256 11.70 2.20 -1.23
C ILE A 256 11.26 2.30 0.23
N ALA A 257 11.62 3.37 0.95
CA ALA A 257 11.20 3.60 2.33
C ALA A 257 9.68 3.70 2.45
N LEU A 258 9.05 4.47 1.57
CA LEU A 258 7.58 4.59 1.54
C LEU A 258 6.92 3.25 1.23
N MET A 259 7.45 2.49 0.26
CA MET A 259 6.91 1.17 -0.08
C MET A 259 7.08 0.17 1.05
N SER A 260 8.28 0.09 1.65
CA SER A 260 8.57 -0.74 2.82
C SER A 260 7.60 -0.45 3.97
N PHE A 261 7.36 0.82 4.27
CA PHE A 261 6.44 1.23 5.31
C PHE A 261 4.99 0.88 4.98
N THR A 262 4.55 1.17 3.75
CA THR A 262 3.18 0.86 3.29
C THR A 262 2.90 -0.64 3.35
N GLU A 263 3.81 -1.48 2.87
CA GLU A 263 3.68 -2.95 2.95
C GLU A 263 3.68 -3.43 4.40
N THR A 264 4.54 -2.86 5.26
CA THR A 264 4.61 -3.20 6.69
C THR A 264 3.29 -2.93 7.39
N ILE A 265 2.70 -1.74 7.19
CA ILE A 265 1.42 -1.38 7.79
C ILE A 265 0.26 -2.22 7.20
N ALA A 266 0.24 -2.41 5.89
CA ALA A 266 -0.79 -3.21 5.21
C ALA A 266 -0.76 -4.67 5.71
N ALA A 267 0.42 -5.31 5.73
CA ALA A 267 0.59 -6.67 6.22
C ALA A 267 0.28 -6.77 7.73
N GLY A 268 0.75 -5.80 8.52
CA GLY A 268 0.47 -5.75 9.95
C GLY A 268 -1.04 -5.73 10.24
N ARG A 269 -1.78 -4.84 9.58
CA ARG A 269 -3.24 -4.70 9.77
C ARG A 269 -4.04 -5.89 9.25
N ALA A 270 -3.65 -6.48 8.12
CA ALA A 270 -4.36 -7.59 7.49
C ALA A 270 -4.46 -8.84 8.37
N PHE A 271 -3.53 -9.03 9.32
CA PHE A 271 -3.45 -10.21 10.15
C PHE A 271 -3.72 -9.96 11.64
N VAL A 272 -4.26 -8.79 12.00
CA VAL A 272 -4.73 -8.50 13.36
C VAL A 272 -5.95 -9.37 13.67
N ARG A 273 -5.97 -10.00 14.85
CA ARG A 273 -7.14 -10.75 15.37
C ARG A 273 -7.75 -10.03 16.57
N PRO A 274 -9.02 -10.32 16.92
CA PRO A 274 -9.60 -9.84 18.16
C PRO A 274 -8.70 -10.22 19.35
N GLY A 275 -8.33 -9.22 20.17
CA GLY A 275 -7.40 -9.39 21.31
C GLY A 275 -5.91 -9.14 20.99
N ASP A 276 -5.54 -8.94 19.72
CA ASP A 276 -4.21 -8.44 19.38
C ASP A 276 -4.11 -6.92 19.63
N PRO A 277 -2.94 -6.39 20.02
CA PRO A 277 -2.74 -4.95 20.12
C PRO A 277 -2.88 -4.27 18.75
N PRO A 278 -3.37 -3.03 18.70
CA PRO A 278 -3.45 -2.28 17.46
C PRO A 278 -2.06 -1.97 16.90
N ILE A 279 -1.94 -1.98 15.58
CA ILE A 279 -0.69 -1.62 14.91
C ILE A 279 -0.44 -0.11 15.07
N ASN A 280 0.68 0.23 15.68
CA ASN A 280 1.11 1.61 15.86
C ASN A 280 2.07 2.04 14.74
N ALA A 281 1.56 2.76 13.74
CA ALA A 281 2.32 3.16 12.57
C ALA A 281 3.65 3.86 12.89
N ASN A 282 3.67 4.72 13.92
CA ASN A 282 4.89 5.42 14.32
C ASN A 282 5.93 4.50 15.00
N ARG A 283 5.51 3.44 15.70
CA ARG A 283 6.43 2.42 16.22
C ARG A 283 6.92 1.49 15.11
N GLU A 284 6.07 1.18 14.14
CA GLU A 284 6.47 0.40 12.96
C GLU A 284 7.56 1.11 12.16
N LEU A 285 7.52 2.44 12.04
CA LEU A 285 8.62 3.24 11.45
C LEU A 285 9.94 3.02 12.19
N VAL A 286 9.92 2.97 13.54
CA VAL A 286 11.13 2.71 14.33
C VAL A 286 11.61 1.27 14.14
N ALA A 287 10.72 0.31 14.27
CA ALA A 287 11.08 -1.11 14.21
C ALA A 287 11.65 -1.49 12.84
N THR A 288 10.98 -1.05 11.75
CA THR A 288 11.43 -1.29 10.38
C THR A 288 12.68 -0.46 10.05
N GLY A 289 12.75 0.81 10.52
CA GLY A 289 13.90 1.68 10.32
C GLY A 289 15.17 1.13 10.98
N LEU A 290 15.10 0.73 12.25
CA LEU A 290 16.23 0.10 12.94
C LEU A 290 16.56 -1.28 12.38
N GLY A 291 15.55 -2.05 11.93
CA GLY A 291 15.76 -3.30 11.21
C GLY A 291 16.57 -3.12 9.94
N ASN A 292 16.26 -2.09 9.14
CA ASN A 292 17.03 -1.76 7.94
C ASN A 292 18.43 -1.24 8.28
N LEU A 293 18.61 -0.36 9.28
CA LEU A 293 19.94 0.11 9.69
C LEU A 293 20.82 -1.04 10.18
N GLY A 294 20.28 -1.90 11.04
CA GLY A 294 21.03 -3.07 11.52
C GLY A 294 21.34 -4.06 10.40
N GLY A 295 20.38 -4.26 9.48
CA GLY A 295 20.59 -5.08 8.29
C GLY A 295 21.65 -4.51 7.35
N ALA A 296 21.68 -3.20 7.15
CA ALA A 296 22.65 -2.51 6.32
C ALA A 296 24.08 -2.80 6.74
N LEU A 297 24.35 -2.79 8.06
CA LEU A 297 25.68 -3.09 8.61
C LEU A 297 26.18 -4.50 8.28
N LEU A 298 25.29 -5.40 7.94
CA LEU A 298 25.59 -6.78 7.56
C LEU A 298 25.28 -7.06 6.09
N GLY A 299 25.21 -6.02 5.26
CA GLY A 299 25.00 -6.15 3.81
C GLY A 299 23.62 -6.67 3.40
N ALA A 300 22.60 -6.58 4.29
CA ALA A 300 21.23 -6.93 3.94
C ALA A 300 20.62 -5.90 2.98
N MET A 301 19.70 -6.33 2.11
CA MET A 301 18.93 -5.44 1.27
C MET A 301 17.72 -4.87 2.01
N PRO A 302 17.06 -3.80 1.49
CA PRO A 302 15.88 -3.21 2.12
C PRO A 302 14.81 -4.23 2.45
N SER A 303 14.25 -4.12 3.66
CA SER A 303 13.26 -5.03 4.22
C SER A 303 11.98 -4.32 4.61
N GLY A 304 10.90 -5.07 4.70
CA GLY A 304 9.58 -4.61 5.13
C GLY A 304 8.68 -5.78 5.52
N GLY A 305 7.44 -5.50 5.89
CA GLY A 305 6.47 -6.51 6.28
C GLY A 305 6.00 -7.35 5.09
N GLY A 306 6.20 -8.67 5.16
CA GLY A 306 5.79 -9.60 4.12
C GLY A 306 4.39 -10.18 4.34
N THR A 307 3.42 -9.86 3.49
CA THR A 307 2.03 -10.37 3.60
C THR A 307 1.98 -11.89 3.51
N SER A 308 2.61 -12.49 2.50
CA SER A 308 2.59 -13.96 2.30
C SER A 308 3.31 -14.73 3.42
N GLN A 309 4.38 -14.16 3.96
CA GLN A 309 5.13 -14.75 5.06
C GLN A 309 4.33 -14.70 6.35
N THR A 310 3.69 -13.55 6.64
CA THR A 310 2.83 -13.36 7.81
C THR A 310 1.58 -14.25 7.74
N ALA A 311 1.04 -14.48 6.53
CA ALA A 311 -0.06 -15.43 6.31
C ALA A 311 0.32 -16.85 6.77
N VAL A 312 1.53 -17.32 6.42
CA VAL A 312 2.04 -18.63 6.86
C VAL A 312 2.14 -18.69 8.38
N VAL A 313 2.71 -17.66 9.02
CA VAL A 313 2.80 -17.57 10.49
C VAL A 313 1.42 -17.68 11.14
N ARG A 314 0.42 -16.97 10.61
CA ARG A 314 -0.97 -17.04 11.13
C ARG A 314 -1.64 -18.36 10.87
N ALA A 315 -1.45 -18.96 9.71
CA ALA A 315 -2.05 -20.24 9.35
C ALA A 315 -1.52 -21.40 10.19
N THR A 316 -0.22 -21.34 10.55
CA THR A 316 0.44 -22.35 11.38
C THR A 316 0.24 -22.14 12.88
N GLY A 317 -0.53 -21.11 13.28
CA GLY A 317 -0.91 -20.87 14.67
C GLY A 317 0.09 -20.04 15.47
N GLY A 318 1.00 -19.32 14.82
CA GLY A 318 1.93 -18.40 15.47
C GLY A 318 1.20 -17.31 16.27
N GLN A 319 1.67 -17.06 17.49
CA GLN A 319 1.01 -16.19 18.46
C GLN A 319 1.86 -15.00 18.89
N SER A 320 3.17 -15.09 18.73
CA SER A 320 4.10 -14.03 19.14
C SER A 320 5.29 -13.89 18.20
N GLN A 321 6.11 -12.87 18.41
CA GLN A 321 7.35 -12.63 17.68
C GLN A 321 8.45 -13.67 17.94
N ASN A 322 8.25 -14.62 18.83
CA ASN A 322 9.13 -15.79 18.97
C ASN A 322 9.24 -16.55 17.64
N VAL A 323 8.17 -16.54 16.82
CA VAL A 323 8.19 -17.09 15.46
C VAL A 323 9.31 -16.45 14.63
N SER A 324 9.42 -15.14 14.66
CA SER A 324 10.46 -14.40 13.92
C SER A 324 11.86 -14.68 14.46
N ILE A 325 12.00 -14.84 15.79
CA ILE A 325 13.26 -15.22 16.41
C ILE A 325 13.70 -16.63 15.95
N VAL A 326 12.78 -17.59 15.93
CA VAL A 326 13.05 -18.95 15.45
C VAL A 326 13.42 -18.92 13.96
N THR A 327 12.67 -18.19 13.14
CA THR A 327 12.97 -18.05 11.70
C THR A 327 14.34 -17.43 11.47
N ALA A 328 14.70 -16.39 12.23
CA ALA A 328 16.02 -15.75 12.17
C ALA A 328 17.14 -16.71 12.62
N ALA A 329 16.89 -17.51 13.66
CA ALA A 329 17.86 -18.52 14.11
C ALA A 329 18.08 -19.60 13.04
N VAL A 330 17.04 -20.05 12.33
CA VAL A 330 17.18 -20.99 11.21
C VAL A 330 17.94 -20.34 10.04
N ALA A 331 17.71 -19.05 9.75
CA ALA A 331 18.48 -18.32 8.74
C ALA A 331 19.97 -18.29 9.10
N LEU A 332 20.29 -17.99 10.36
CA LEU A 332 21.65 -18.02 10.87
C LEU A 332 22.28 -19.42 10.76
N ALA A 333 21.56 -20.47 11.19
CA ALA A 333 22.02 -21.84 11.08
C ALA A 333 22.28 -22.24 9.60
N THR A 334 21.42 -21.80 8.68
CA THR A 334 21.58 -22.04 7.25
C THR A 334 22.86 -21.39 6.73
N MET A 335 23.17 -20.16 7.12
CA MET A 335 24.41 -19.47 6.74
C MET A 335 25.67 -20.17 7.28
N LEU A 336 25.60 -20.66 8.52
CA LEU A 336 26.76 -21.27 9.17
C LEU A 336 27.02 -22.72 8.73
N LEU A 337 25.97 -23.49 8.46
CA LEU A 337 26.05 -24.94 8.29
C LEU A 337 25.72 -25.41 6.87
N LEU A 338 24.84 -24.71 6.13
CA LEU A 338 24.29 -25.21 4.87
C LEU A 338 24.74 -24.41 3.64
N SER A 339 25.55 -23.38 3.79
CA SER A 339 25.98 -22.50 2.68
C SER A 339 26.69 -23.26 1.57
N GLY A 340 27.50 -24.27 1.89
CA GLY A 340 28.14 -25.12 0.89
C GLY A 340 27.18 -25.94 0.03
N LEU A 341 26.05 -26.38 0.61
CA LEU A 341 25.00 -27.10 -0.12
C LEU A 341 24.23 -26.19 -1.06
N LEU A 342 24.00 -24.93 -0.64
CA LEU A 342 23.29 -23.94 -1.44
C LEU A 342 24.01 -23.60 -2.75
N GLY A 343 25.32 -23.86 -2.85
CA GLY A 343 26.11 -23.68 -4.08
C GLY A 343 25.62 -24.52 -5.25
N PHE A 344 25.03 -25.69 -4.97
CA PHE A 344 24.46 -26.59 -6.00
C PHE A 344 23.06 -26.16 -6.46
N LEU A 345 22.46 -25.12 -5.86
CA LEU A 345 21.10 -24.69 -6.18
C LEU A 345 21.02 -24.09 -7.59
N PRO A 346 20.19 -24.62 -8.52
CA PRO A 346 20.06 -24.08 -9.85
C PRO A 346 19.38 -22.71 -9.85
N HIS A 347 19.87 -21.77 -10.65
CA HIS A 347 19.21 -20.47 -10.85
C HIS A 347 17.78 -20.61 -11.41
N ALA A 348 17.53 -21.64 -12.22
CA ALA A 348 16.21 -21.96 -12.74
C ALA A 348 15.19 -22.26 -11.63
N THR A 349 15.60 -22.96 -10.56
CA THR A 349 14.75 -23.21 -9.39
C THR A 349 14.37 -21.92 -8.67
N LEU A 350 15.34 -21.03 -8.45
CA LEU A 350 15.05 -19.72 -7.83
C LEU A 350 14.13 -18.88 -8.72
N ALA A 351 14.39 -18.85 -10.03
CA ALA A 351 13.54 -18.13 -10.99
C ALA A 351 12.10 -18.66 -11.02
N ALA A 352 11.93 -19.99 -10.99
CA ALA A 352 10.62 -20.63 -10.93
C ALA A 352 9.85 -20.25 -9.64
N ILE A 353 10.53 -20.27 -8.49
CA ILE A 353 9.95 -19.81 -7.21
C ILE A 353 9.52 -18.36 -7.31
N VAL A 354 10.37 -17.48 -7.85
CA VAL A 354 10.06 -16.04 -8.02
C VAL A 354 8.83 -15.86 -8.90
N ILE A 355 8.79 -16.50 -10.07
CA ILE A 355 7.65 -16.41 -10.99
C ILE A 355 6.36 -16.85 -10.31
N TYR A 356 6.39 -18.03 -9.66
CA TYR A 356 5.22 -18.57 -8.99
C TYR A 356 4.59 -17.59 -8.00
N TYR A 357 5.42 -16.96 -7.14
CA TYR A 357 4.90 -16.01 -6.16
C TYR A 357 4.63 -14.61 -6.74
N SER A 358 5.32 -14.21 -7.81
CA SER A 358 5.11 -12.91 -8.45
C SER A 358 3.81 -12.85 -9.25
N ILE A 359 3.36 -13.99 -9.83
CA ILE A 359 2.03 -14.09 -10.44
C ILE A 359 0.94 -13.76 -9.41
N GLY A 360 1.14 -14.09 -8.13
CA GLY A 360 0.22 -13.71 -7.05
C GLY A 360 0.11 -12.20 -6.78
N LEU A 361 1.02 -11.37 -7.32
CA LEU A 361 0.89 -9.90 -7.29
C LEU A 361 -0.11 -9.40 -8.34
N ILE A 362 -0.35 -10.18 -9.38
CA ILE A 362 -1.31 -9.88 -10.44
C ILE A 362 -2.65 -10.47 -10.01
N GLN A 363 -3.56 -9.63 -9.53
CA GLN A 363 -4.86 -10.05 -8.98
C GLN A 363 -6.01 -9.53 -9.86
N PRO A 364 -6.37 -10.20 -10.98
CA PRO A 364 -7.41 -9.73 -11.89
C PRO A 364 -8.77 -9.56 -11.20
N GLN A 365 -9.07 -10.40 -10.21
CA GLN A 365 -10.32 -10.34 -9.44
C GLN A 365 -10.44 -9.04 -8.66
N GLU A 366 -9.33 -8.51 -8.11
CA GLU A 366 -9.30 -7.22 -7.41
C GLU A 366 -9.57 -6.07 -8.38
N PHE A 367 -8.97 -6.09 -9.58
CA PHE A 367 -9.28 -5.11 -10.63
C PHE A 367 -10.76 -5.12 -11.03
N LEU A 368 -11.36 -6.29 -11.18
CA LEU A 368 -12.79 -6.42 -11.48
C LEU A 368 -13.66 -5.90 -10.34
N ALA A 369 -13.29 -6.18 -9.09
CA ALA A 369 -13.99 -5.68 -7.92
C ALA A 369 -13.91 -4.14 -7.83
N ILE A 370 -12.74 -3.55 -8.05
CA ILE A 370 -12.54 -2.09 -8.09
C ILE A 370 -13.42 -1.49 -9.19
N ARG A 371 -13.39 -2.06 -10.41
CA ARG A 371 -14.18 -1.58 -11.55
C ARG A 371 -15.68 -1.60 -11.25
N LYS A 372 -16.17 -2.63 -10.57
CA LYS A 372 -17.60 -2.77 -10.21
C LYS A 372 -18.05 -1.70 -9.22
N VAL A 373 -17.18 -1.33 -8.25
CA VAL A 373 -17.52 -0.39 -7.18
C VAL A 373 -17.24 1.06 -7.61
N ARG A 374 -16.06 1.32 -8.19
CA ARG A 374 -15.63 2.67 -8.61
C ARG A 374 -14.82 2.62 -9.89
N PRO A 375 -15.44 2.79 -11.06
CA PRO A 375 -14.77 2.73 -12.36
C PRO A 375 -13.58 3.70 -12.48
N MET A 376 -13.64 4.87 -11.86
CA MET A 376 -12.54 5.84 -11.88
C MET A 376 -11.28 5.31 -11.19
N GLU A 377 -11.42 4.65 -10.04
CA GLU A 377 -10.30 4.06 -9.30
C GLU A 377 -9.66 2.90 -10.07
N PHE A 378 -10.45 2.19 -10.87
CA PHE A 378 -9.93 1.19 -11.81
C PHE A 378 -9.00 1.81 -12.86
N HIS A 379 -9.35 2.98 -13.42
CA HIS A 379 -8.45 3.68 -14.35
C HIS A 379 -7.14 4.10 -13.68
N TRP A 380 -7.18 4.53 -12.42
CA TRP A 380 -5.96 4.87 -11.69
C TRP A 380 -5.08 3.65 -11.43
N ALA A 381 -5.68 2.51 -11.08
CA ALA A 381 -4.95 1.24 -10.98
C ALA A 381 -4.28 0.87 -12.32
N LEU A 382 -5.01 1.03 -13.43
CA LEU A 382 -4.47 0.76 -14.77
C LEU A 382 -3.32 1.72 -15.13
N VAL A 383 -3.45 3.02 -14.84
CA VAL A 383 -2.38 4.01 -15.06
C VAL A 383 -1.14 3.66 -14.25
N ALA A 384 -1.29 3.24 -12.99
CA ALA A 384 -0.17 2.79 -12.17
C ALA A 384 0.50 1.55 -12.76
N THR A 385 -0.27 0.56 -13.23
CA THR A 385 0.26 -0.64 -13.90
C THR A 385 1.07 -0.27 -15.15
N VAL A 386 0.47 0.52 -16.04
CA VAL A 386 1.10 0.97 -17.29
C VAL A 386 2.34 1.82 -16.99
N GLY A 387 2.27 2.68 -15.96
CA GLY A 387 3.41 3.49 -15.51
C GLY A 387 4.63 2.63 -15.15
N VAL A 388 4.42 1.52 -14.44
CA VAL A 388 5.49 0.57 -14.12
C VAL A 388 6.06 -0.09 -15.38
N LEU A 389 5.20 -0.49 -16.31
CA LEU A 389 5.65 -1.17 -17.55
C LEU A 389 6.41 -0.25 -18.50
N LEU A 390 6.03 1.04 -18.57
CA LEU A 390 6.66 2.03 -19.47
C LEU A 390 7.92 2.65 -18.89
N PHE A 391 7.88 3.03 -17.61
CA PHE A 391 8.96 3.80 -16.99
C PHE A 391 9.86 2.96 -16.07
N GLY A 392 9.50 1.68 -15.85
CA GLY A 392 10.18 0.81 -14.91
C GLY A 392 9.63 0.92 -13.48
N THR A 393 10.10 0.02 -12.62
CA THR A 393 9.53 -0.17 -11.28
C THR A 393 9.80 1.01 -10.34
N LEU A 394 10.99 1.62 -10.41
CA LEU A 394 11.37 2.74 -9.53
C LEU A 394 10.58 4.01 -9.87
N GLN A 395 10.51 4.38 -11.14
CA GLN A 395 9.70 5.50 -11.59
C GLN A 395 8.20 5.20 -11.46
N GLY A 396 7.81 3.96 -11.60
CA GLY A 396 6.44 3.48 -11.42
C GLY A 396 5.87 3.77 -10.03
N ILE A 397 6.68 3.70 -8.97
CA ILE A 397 6.22 4.09 -7.63
C ILE A 397 5.92 5.59 -7.54
N THR A 398 6.74 6.42 -8.21
CA THR A 398 6.49 7.87 -8.30
C THR A 398 5.18 8.15 -9.03
N VAL A 399 4.94 7.46 -10.16
CA VAL A 399 3.66 7.54 -10.89
C VAL A 399 2.50 7.13 -9.99
N ALA A 400 2.63 6.04 -9.23
CA ALA A 400 1.59 5.57 -8.31
C ALA A 400 1.26 6.61 -7.23
N ILE A 401 2.27 7.25 -6.64
CA ILE A 401 2.09 8.32 -5.64
C ILE A 401 1.38 9.52 -6.28
N VAL A 402 1.86 10.00 -7.42
CA VAL A 402 1.25 11.14 -8.13
C VAL A 402 -0.20 10.85 -8.49
N VAL A 403 -0.49 9.68 -9.05
CA VAL A 403 -1.87 9.28 -9.41
C VAL A 403 -2.77 9.22 -8.18
N SER A 404 -2.28 8.70 -7.04
CA SER A 404 -3.04 8.69 -5.79
C SER A 404 -3.35 10.09 -5.28
N LEU A 405 -2.38 11.00 -5.32
CA LEU A 405 -2.56 12.40 -4.90
C LEU A 405 -3.49 13.16 -5.83
N VAL A 406 -3.31 13.01 -7.15
CA VAL A 406 -4.22 13.60 -8.15
C VAL A 406 -5.65 13.06 -7.98
N GLY A 407 -5.78 11.76 -7.74
CA GLY A 407 -7.06 11.15 -7.47
C GLY A 407 -7.76 11.69 -6.22
N LEU A 408 -7.02 11.86 -5.13
CA LEU A 408 -7.52 12.48 -3.91
C LEU A 408 -7.93 13.93 -4.16
N ALA A 409 -7.07 14.70 -4.84
CA ALA A 409 -7.34 16.09 -5.20
C ALA A 409 -8.61 16.19 -6.06
N TYR A 410 -8.74 15.36 -7.09
CA TYR A 410 -9.91 15.35 -7.97
C TYR A 410 -11.22 15.06 -7.24
N GLN A 411 -11.24 14.07 -6.34
CA GLN A 411 -12.43 13.75 -5.53
C GLN A 411 -12.82 14.91 -4.60
N THR A 412 -11.81 15.58 -4.02
CA THR A 412 -12.05 16.68 -3.07
C THR A 412 -12.42 17.98 -3.78
N ALA A 413 -11.96 18.17 -5.03
CA ALA A 413 -12.26 19.35 -5.84
C ALA A 413 -13.72 19.43 -6.30
N ARG A 414 -14.43 18.29 -6.36
CA ARG A 414 -15.78 18.20 -6.90
C ARG A 414 -16.75 17.61 -5.87
N PRO A 415 -17.09 18.35 -4.80
CA PRO A 415 -18.09 17.91 -3.84
C PRO A 415 -19.45 17.77 -4.52
N HIS A 416 -20.26 16.83 -4.04
CA HIS A 416 -21.64 16.70 -4.50
C HIS A 416 -22.48 17.85 -3.97
N LEU A 417 -23.29 18.45 -4.84
CA LEU A 417 -24.34 19.39 -4.48
C LEU A 417 -25.68 18.73 -4.80
N TYR A 418 -26.47 18.45 -3.78
CA TYR A 418 -27.78 17.85 -3.94
C TYR A 418 -28.88 18.91 -3.81
N ILE A 419 -29.83 18.88 -4.74
CA ILE A 419 -31.10 19.56 -4.57
C ILE A 419 -31.96 18.65 -3.70
N LEU A 420 -32.55 19.21 -2.63
CA LEU A 420 -33.36 18.43 -1.70
C LEU A 420 -34.85 18.65 -1.95
N GLY A 421 -35.60 17.54 -1.87
CA GLY A 421 -37.05 17.52 -1.76
C GLY A 421 -37.47 16.98 -0.40
N ARG A 422 -38.69 17.30 0.03
CA ARG A 422 -39.28 16.74 1.25
C ARG A 422 -40.15 15.55 0.90
N LYS A 423 -39.92 14.42 1.54
CA LYS A 423 -40.79 13.24 1.39
C LYS A 423 -42.20 13.62 1.86
N ARG A 424 -43.21 13.47 0.97
CA ARG A 424 -44.59 13.88 1.19
C ARG A 424 -45.16 13.33 2.49
N GLY A 425 -45.77 14.21 3.29
CA GLY A 425 -46.36 13.86 4.57
C GLY A 425 -45.38 13.57 5.71
N THR A 426 -44.10 13.93 5.55
CA THR A 426 -43.06 13.77 6.57
C THR A 426 -42.10 14.96 6.60
N ASP A 427 -41.25 15.05 7.61
CA ASP A 427 -40.22 16.08 7.74
C ASP A 427 -38.87 15.62 7.15
N ILE A 428 -38.85 14.50 6.42
CA ILE A 428 -37.62 13.90 5.88
C ILE A 428 -37.24 14.59 4.58
N LEU A 429 -36.05 15.18 4.57
CA LEU A 429 -35.42 15.76 3.38
C LEU A 429 -34.42 14.78 2.78
N ARG A 430 -34.46 14.62 1.47
CA ARG A 430 -33.55 13.73 0.73
C ARG A 430 -33.24 14.31 -0.65
N PRO A 431 -32.14 13.87 -1.28
CA PRO A 431 -31.82 14.28 -2.64
C PRO A 431 -32.95 13.91 -3.61
N LEU A 432 -33.33 14.87 -4.47
CA LEU A 432 -34.25 14.60 -5.56
C LEU A 432 -33.67 13.55 -6.50
N SER A 433 -34.45 12.54 -6.83
CA SER A 433 -34.08 11.47 -7.76
C SER A 433 -35.31 10.96 -8.50
N GLU A 434 -35.08 10.27 -9.63
CA GLU A 434 -36.15 9.62 -10.40
C GLU A 434 -36.90 8.55 -9.58
N GLU A 435 -36.20 7.89 -8.63
CA GLU A 435 -36.80 6.90 -7.71
C GLU A 435 -37.79 7.53 -6.73
N HIS A 436 -37.76 8.85 -6.56
CA HIS A 436 -38.53 9.61 -5.57
C HIS A 436 -39.22 10.83 -6.20
N ALA A 437 -39.83 10.64 -7.36
CA ALA A 437 -40.49 11.70 -8.13
C ALA A 437 -41.64 12.40 -7.38
N ASP A 438 -42.19 11.76 -6.32
CA ASP A 438 -43.29 12.31 -5.51
C ASP A 438 -42.82 13.25 -4.38
N ASP A 439 -41.52 13.48 -4.26
CA ASP A 439 -41.03 14.39 -3.22
C ASP A 439 -41.46 15.83 -3.48
N GLU A 440 -41.85 16.52 -2.41
CA GLU A 440 -42.35 17.89 -2.45
C GLU A 440 -41.20 18.87 -2.71
N THR A 441 -41.37 19.70 -3.72
CA THR A 441 -40.58 20.90 -3.96
C THR A 441 -41.45 22.13 -3.75
N PHE A 442 -40.85 23.27 -3.46
CA PHE A 442 -41.56 24.51 -3.12
C PHE A 442 -41.25 25.55 -4.20
N GLU A 443 -42.29 26.07 -4.84
CA GLU A 443 -42.15 27.07 -5.89
C GLU A 443 -41.40 28.31 -5.40
N GLY A 444 -40.32 28.68 -6.08
CA GLY A 444 -39.46 29.81 -5.74
C GLY A 444 -38.49 29.56 -4.56
N LEU A 445 -38.47 28.34 -3.99
CA LEU A 445 -37.51 27.91 -2.97
C LEU A 445 -36.61 26.80 -3.51
N LEU A 446 -35.32 27.04 -3.55
CA LEU A 446 -34.32 26.06 -3.91
C LEU A 446 -33.53 25.63 -2.66
N ILE A 447 -33.55 24.34 -2.34
CA ILE A 447 -32.84 23.79 -1.17
C ILE A 447 -31.66 23.01 -1.69
N VAL A 448 -30.44 23.42 -1.34
CA VAL A 448 -29.20 22.82 -1.81
C VAL A 448 -28.35 22.38 -0.63
N ARG A 449 -27.86 21.15 -0.67
CA ARG A 449 -26.92 20.58 0.30
C ARG A 449 -25.58 20.29 -0.38
N PRO A 450 -24.56 21.07 -0.10
CA PRO A 450 -23.19 20.69 -0.43
C PRO A 450 -22.70 19.61 0.54
N GLU A 451 -22.00 18.59 0.03
CA GLU A 451 -21.43 17.52 0.86
C GLU A 451 -19.91 17.59 0.91
N GLY A 452 -19.38 17.71 2.12
CA GLY A 452 -17.96 17.75 2.39
C GLY A 452 -17.42 19.10 2.82
N ARG A 453 -16.11 19.18 3.03
CA ARG A 453 -15.43 20.41 3.42
C ARG A 453 -15.44 21.43 2.27
N LEU A 454 -15.71 22.69 2.57
CA LEU A 454 -15.61 23.80 1.63
C LEU A 454 -14.31 24.57 1.87
N PHE A 455 -13.45 24.66 0.84
CA PHE A 455 -12.12 25.24 0.94
C PHE A 455 -11.64 25.75 -0.43
N PHE A 456 -10.49 26.42 -0.48
CA PHE A 456 -9.99 27.10 -1.67
C PHE A 456 -10.02 26.25 -2.95
N PHE A 457 -9.81 24.93 -2.84
CA PHE A 457 -9.67 24.04 -3.98
C PHE A 457 -11.01 23.65 -4.65
N ASN A 458 -12.14 23.75 -3.95
CA ASN A 458 -13.46 23.43 -4.50
C ASN A 458 -14.43 24.62 -4.55
N THR A 459 -14.02 25.79 -4.10
CA THR A 459 -14.85 26.98 -4.02
C THR A 459 -15.38 27.41 -5.39
N ASP A 460 -14.51 27.45 -6.41
CA ASP A 460 -14.91 27.86 -7.77
C ASP A 460 -15.90 26.87 -8.39
N TYR A 461 -15.65 25.56 -8.20
CA TYR A 461 -16.57 24.54 -8.68
C TYR A 461 -17.96 24.67 -8.02
N VAL A 462 -18.01 24.85 -6.70
CA VAL A 462 -19.27 25.05 -5.98
C VAL A 462 -19.98 26.31 -6.45
N LYS A 463 -19.25 27.41 -6.65
CA LYS A 463 -19.78 28.68 -7.20
C LYS A 463 -20.39 28.48 -8.60
N GLU A 464 -19.68 27.81 -9.50
CA GLU A 464 -20.19 27.53 -10.86
C GLU A 464 -21.47 26.69 -10.83
N GLN A 465 -21.49 25.63 -10.02
CA GLN A 465 -22.67 24.78 -9.86
C GLN A 465 -23.87 25.57 -9.29
N MET A 466 -23.63 26.44 -8.29
CA MET A 466 -24.67 27.26 -7.71
C MET A 466 -25.24 28.26 -8.71
N ILE A 467 -24.39 28.91 -9.50
CA ILE A 467 -24.86 29.83 -10.58
C ILE A 467 -25.72 29.06 -11.60
N ALA A 468 -25.29 27.85 -11.99
CA ALA A 468 -26.05 27.03 -12.93
C ALA A 468 -27.45 26.65 -12.35
N LEU A 469 -27.51 26.29 -11.07
CA LEU A 469 -28.78 25.99 -10.40
C LEU A 469 -29.69 27.22 -10.26
N GLU A 470 -29.11 28.37 -9.95
CA GLU A 470 -29.84 29.65 -9.88
C GLU A 470 -30.47 30.01 -11.23
N VAL A 471 -29.69 29.93 -12.32
CA VAL A 471 -30.20 30.20 -13.67
C VAL A 471 -31.29 29.22 -14.08
N GLN A 472 -31.15 27.94 -13.74
CA GLN A 472 -32.08 26.88 -14.09
C GLN A 472 -33.42 27.00 -13.34
N HIS A 473 -33.39 27.32 -12.04
CA HIS A 473 -34.54 27.25 -11.16
C HIS A 473 -35.16 28.63 -10.85
N GLN A 474 -34.45 29.73 -11.11
CA GLN A 474 -34.83 31.10 -10.84
C GLN A 474 -35.51 31.28 -9.45
N PRO A 475 -34.83 30.83 -8.36
CA PRO A 475 -35.43 30.83 -7.04
C PRO A 475 -35.52 32.25 -6.46
N ARG A 476 -36.53 32.51 -5.64
CA ARG A 476 -36.61 33.72 -4.79
C ARG A 476 -35.76 33.59 -3.52
N VAL A 477 -35.66 32.34 -3.04
CA VAL A 477 -34.87 31.99 -1.86
C VAL A 477 -34.04 30.74 -2.16
N ILE A 478 -32.74 30.79 -1.85
CA ILE A 478 -31.85 29.63 -1.82
C ILE A 478 -31.57 29.28 -0.37
N VAL A 479 -31.92 28.08 0.03
CA VAL A 479 -31.54 27.49 1.33
C VAL A 479 -30.31 26.62 1.17
N TRP A 480 -29.20 27.02 1.79
CA TRP A 480 -28.03 26.21 1.92
C TRP A 480 -28.10 25.35 3.17
N ASP A 481 -28.28 24.05 2.99
CA ASP A 481 -28.20 23.09 4.08
C ASP A 481 -26.75 22.70 4.36
N MET A 482 -26.16 23.31 5.38
CA MET A 482 -24.79 23.14 5.79
C MET A 482 -24.55 21.92 6.71
N SER A 483 -25.60 21.10 6.94
CA SER A 483 -25.52 19.96 7.87
C SER A 483 -24.44 18.93 7.48
N ALA A 484 -24.16 18.79 6.18
CA ALA A 484 -23.14 17.91 5.64
C ALA A 484 -21.77 18.62 5.40
N VAL A 485 -21.62 19.87 5.83
CA VAL A 485 -20.37 20.64 5.74
C VAL A 485 -19.68 20.65 7.11
N PRO A 486 -18.65 19.80 7.31
CA PRO A 486 -17.96 19.69 8.60
C PRO A 486 -17.07 20.89 8.91
N ASP A 487 -16.59 21.59 7.86
CA ASP A 487 -15.64 22.70 7.98
C ASP A 487 -15.73 23.61 6.74
N ILE A 488 -15.52 24.91 6.94
CA ILE A 488 -15.43 25.92 5.89
C ILE A 488 -14.15 26.73 6.06
N GLU A 489 -13.36 26.86 5.02
CA GLU A 489 -12.10 27.61 5.06
C GLU A 489 -12.35 29.09 4.70
N TYR A 490 -11.40 29.97 5.05
CA TYR A 490 -11.50 31.41 4.83
C TYR A 490 -11.89 31.79 3.38
N SER A 491 -11.24 31.18 2.39
CA SER A 491 -11.51 31.47 0.97
C SER A 491 -12.93 31.11 0.56
N ALA A 492 -13.41 29.94 1.00
CA ALA A 492 -14.78 29.51 0.73
C ALA A 492 -15.82 30.39 1.45
N LEU A 493 -15.50 30.83 2.68
CA LEU A 493 -16.35 31.73 3.43
C LEU A 493 -16.45 33.13 2.76
N GLN A 494 -15.34 33.65 2.24
CA GLN A 494 -15.35 34.90 1.46
C GLN A 494 -16.18 34.77 0.18
N ALA A 495 -16.06 33.65 -0.54
CA ALA A 495 -16.89 33.37 -1.71
C ALA A 495 -18.38 33.27 -1.37
N LEU A 496 -18.72 32.71 -0.20
CA LEU A 496 -20.11 32.66 0.30
C LEU A 496 -20.66 34.06 0.62
N ILE A 497 -19.86 34.94 1.22
CA ILE A 497 -20.20 36.32 1.51
C ILE A 497 -20.40 37.13 0.22
N GLU A 498 -19.52 36.93 -0.77
CA GLU A 498 -19.66 37.56 -2.08
C GLU A 498 -20.90 37.04 -2.83
N GLY A 499 -21.13 35.72 -2.77
CA GLY A 499 -22.28 35.06 -3.36
C GLY A 499 -23.59 35.58 -2.77
N GLU A 500 -23.68 35.77 -1.45
CA GLU A 500 -24.86 36.37 -0.79
C GLU A 500 -25.14 37.78 -1.29
N LYS A 501 -24.08 38.59 -1.47
CA LYS A 501 -24.21 39.94 -2.02
C LYS A 501 -24.75 39.92 -3.46
N ASN A 502 -24.16 39.09 -4.32
CA ASN A 502 -24.55 38.99 -5.72
C ASN A 502 -25.99 38.47 -5.88
N LEU A 503 -26.40 37.48 -5.08
CA LEU A 503 -27.78 36.98 -5.01
C LEU A 503 -28.76 38.08 -4.60
N GLY A 504 -28.40 38.87 -3.57
CA GLY A 504 -29.19 39.99 -3.12
C GLY A 504 -29.38 41.06 -4.21
N GLU A 505 -28.37 41.38 -4.98
CA GLU A 505 -28.43 42.28 -6.13
C GLU A 505 -29.33 41.72 -7.25
N ALA A 506 -29.39 40.38 -7.40
CA ALA A 506 -30.28 39.70 -8.33
C ALA A 506 -31.71 39.47 -7.79
N GLY A 507 -32.02 39.91 -6.57
CA GLY A 507 -33.34 39.75 -5.96
C GLY A 507 -33.59 38.39 -5.31
N THR A 508 -32.54 37.56 -5.18
CA THR A 508 -32.60 36.24 -4.52
C THR A 508 -32.04 36.30 -3.11
N SER A 509 -32.73 35.73 -2.14
CA SER A 509 -32.31 35.71 -0.74
C SER A 509 -31.58 34.41 -0.40
N LEU A 510 -30.38 34.50 0.20
CA LEU A 510 -29.65 33.35 0.72
C LEU A 510 -30.05 33.11 2.19
N TRP A 511 -30.40 31.86 2.50
CA TRP A 511 -30.67 31.38 3.85
C TRP A 511 -29.73 30.23 4.20
N LEU A 512 -29.25 30.20 5.44
CA LEU A 512 -28.36 29.13 5.92
C LEU A 512 -29.07 28.27 6.95
N THR A 513 -28.90 26.95 6.84
CA THR A 513 -29.49 25.99 7.78
C THR A 513 -28.46 24.95 8.21
N GLY A 514 -28.65 24.35 9.40
CA GLY A 514 -27.91 23.19 9.84
C GLY A 514 -26.40 23.41 10.03
N LEU A 515 -25.96 24.62 10.36
CA LEU A 515 -24.53 24.91 10.54
C LEU A 515 -23.98 24.13 11.73
N ASN A 516 -22.93 23.38 11.46
CA ASN A 516 -22.11 22.74 12.51
C ASN A 516 -21.48 23.80 13.42
N PRO A 517 -21.21 23.51 14.70
CA PRO A 517 -20.68 24.51 15.64
C PRO A 517 -19.41 25.21 15.16
N GLY A 518 -18.47 24.48 14.53
CA GLY A 518 -17.24 25.06 13.98
C GLY A 518 -17.51 26.01 12.81
N VAL A 519 -18.43 25.63 11.90
CA VAL A 519 -18.82 26.46 10.75
C VAL A 519 -19.57 27.71 11.22
N LEU A 520 -20.47 27.56 12.21
CA LEU A 520 -21.21 28.70 12.81
C LEU A 520 -20.25 29.71 13.46
N ASP A 521 -19.22 29.24 14.17
CA ASP A 521 -18.22 30.13 14.77
C ASP A 521 -17.45 30.91 13.68
N MET A 522 -17.09 30.28 12.57
CA MET A 522 -16.44 30.96 11.44
C MET A 522 -17.38 31.99 10.76
N VAL A 523 -18.64 31.62 10.54
CA VAL A 523 -19.65 32.52 9.98
C VAL A 523 -19.82 33.76 10.86
N ARG A 524 -19.85 33.59 12.20
CA ARG A 524 -19.92 34.70 13.18
C ARG A 524 -18.65 35.56 13.16
N ARG A 525 -17.47 34.97 13.16
CA ARG A 525 -16.21 35.73 13.10
C ARG A 525 -16.08 36.56 11.83
N ALA A 526 -16.67 36.10 10.74
CA ALA A 526 -16.71 36.84 9.47
C ALA A 526 -17.83 37.89 9.38
N GLY A 527 -18.70 37.99 10.37
CA GLY A 527 -19.81 38.93 10.41
C GLY A 527 -20.97 38.61 9.46
N LEU A 528 -20.96 37.41 8.84
CA LEU A 528 -22.05 37.02 7.93
C LEU A 528 -23.37 36.77 8.67
N ASP A 529 -23.31 36.33 9.92
CA ASP A 529 -24.50 36.17 10.78
C ASP A 529 -25.22 37.49 11.03
N GLN A 530 -24.47 38.58 11.23
CA GLN A 530 -25.05 39.93 11.40
C GLN A 530 -25.70 40.43 10.12
N LYS A 531 -25.10 40.11 8.96
CA LYS A 531 -25.63 40.48 7.65
C LYS A 531 -26.88 39.70 7.27
N LEU A 532 -26.95 38.41 7.60
CA LEU A 532 -28.10 37.56 7.33
C LEU A 532 -29.26 37.83 8.33
N GLY A 533 -28.93 38.08 9.59
CA GLY A 533 -29.90 38.18 10.66
C GLY A 533 -30.54 36.83 11.05
N PRO A 534 -31.24 36.77 12.18
CA PRO A 534 -31.88 35.56 12.67
C PRO A 534 -32.99 35.03 11.75
N GLU A 535 -33.53 35.87 10.90
CA GLU A 535 -34.61 35.55 9.96
C GLU A 535 -34.14 34.80 8.70
N ARG A 536 -32.83 34.66 8.50
CA ARG A 536 -32.22 33.93 7.38
C ARG A 536 -31.27 32.82 7.84
N MET A 537 -31.22 32.55 9.16
CA MET A 537 -30.39 31.49 9.74
C MET A 537 -31.27 30.55 10.59
N PHE A 538 -31.33 29.28 10.21
CA PHE A 538 -32.21 28.31 10.85
C PHE A 538 -31.46 27.07 11.34
N PHE A 539 -31.99 26.43 12.37
CA PHE A 539 -31.44 25.19 12.89
C PHE A 539 -31.65 24.00 11.94
N THR A 540 -32.85 23.99 11.29
CA THR A 540 -33.25 22.92 10.38
C THR A 540 -33.80 23.49 9.07
N VAL A 541 -33.70 22.69 8.01
CA VAL A 541 -34.29 23.04 6.72
C VAL A 541 -35.81 23.16 6.81
N ASN A 542 -36.49 22.33 7.64
CA ASN A 542 -37.94 22.40 7.83
C ASN A 542 -38.37 23.74 8.40
N ALA A 543 -37.64 24.29 9.38
CA ALA A 543 -37.93 25.63 9.92
C ALA A 543 -37.78 26.71 8.83
N ALA A 544 -36.83 26.58 7.92
CA ALA A 544 -36.72 27.49 6.77
C ALA A 544 -37.89 27.33 5.79
N ILE A 545 -38.35 26.10 5.53
CA ILE A 545 -39.54 25.86 4.68
C ILE A 545 -40.79 26.49 5.30
N GLU A 546 -41.03 26.27 6.59
CA GLU A 546 -42.17 26.85 7.32
C GLU A 546 -42.16 28.38 7.25
N GLN A 547 -41.02 28.99 7.52
CA GLN A 547 -40.84 30.44 7.42
C GLN A 547 -41.10 30.98 6.00
N TYR A 548 -40.61 30.24 4.98
CA TYR A 548 -40.86 30.60 3.58
C TYR A 548 -42.35 30.54 3.23
N GLN A 549 -43.03 29.47 3.64
CA GLN A 549 -44.47 29.30 3.42
C GLN A 549 -45.29 30.36 4.15
N ALA A 550 -44.94 30.70 5.40
CA ALA A 550 -45.60 31.76 6.17
C ALA A 550 -45.47 33.13 5.49
N ARG A 551 -44.29 33.47 4.93
CA ARG A 551 -44.08 34.71 4.16
C ARG A 551 -44.95 34.78 2.90
N ARG A 552 -45.16 33.63 2.21
CA ARG A 552 -46.06 33.56 1.04
C ARG A 552 -47.56 33.65 1.39
N ALA A 553 -47.93 33.14 2.57
CA ALA A 553 -49.33 33.16 3.02
C ALA A 553 -49.79 34.55 3.51
N THR A 554 -48.86 35.45 3.88
CA THR A 554 -49.13 36.82 4.24
C THR A 554 -48.97 37.68 2.98
N PRO A 555 -50.06 38.07 2.27
CA PRO A 555 -49.90 38.98 1.13
C PRO A 555 -49.32 40.30 1.66
N GLU A 556 -48.30 40.82 0.95
CA GLU A 556 -47.82 42.19 1.19
C GLU A 556 -49.03 43.14 1.14
N GLY A 557 -49.46 43.59 2.32
CA GLY A 557 -50.46 44.65 2.42
C GLY A 557 -49.94 45.89 1.74
N ASN A 558 -50.65 46.38 0.74
CA ASN A 558 -50.44 47.64 0.06
C ASN A 558 -49.97 48.71 1.04
N GLY A 559 -48.78 49.21 0.90
CA GLY A 559 -48.26 50.39 1.54
C GLY A 559 -47.38 51.16 0.58
#